data_9259f5f2dee5628cf2c12d004478dc0c
#
_entry.id   9259f5f2dee5628cf2c12d004478dc0c
#
_cell.length_a   1.000
_cell.length_b   1.000
_cell.length_c   1.000
_cell.angle_alpha   90.00
_cell.angle_beta   90.00
_cell.angle_gamma   90.00
#
_symmetry.space_group_name_H-M   'P 1'
#
loop_
_entity.id
_entity.type
_entity.pdbx_description
1 polymer ?
#
loop_
_entity_poly.entity_id
_entity_poly.type
_entity_poly.pdbx_seq_one_letter_code
_entity_poly.pdbx_strand_id
1 'polypeptide(L)'
;MTQWQFYGSEGVAIGFENATNTFDAITFMNEDQYEEEIKETKPEEMYPHDEIRLFPNKVIYDDNKKRELFETILDIGINFINRYSDTTDMCIEGVSDALFHYFALMKDSHFEHEHELRFFYYLNKDNKRIHFRKRNGILLPYIKMKILDVNCRPHKIFPVSDIIVAPGNRKEYVADSVKYFLEKSGYDYLIDKVRTSEIPYRN
;
A
#
# COMPACT_ATOMS: atom_id res chain seq x y z
N MET A 1 -13.94 -17.40 -8.70
CA MET A 1 -14.78 -16.52 -7.85
C MET A 1 -14.13 -15.14 -7.90
N THR A 2 -14.85 -14.11 -8.28
CA THR A 2 -14.25 -12.80 -8.53
C THR A 2 -14.02 -12.03 -7.22
N GLN A 3 -12.93 -11.29 -7.13
CA GLN A 3 -12.59 -10.46 -5.97
C GLN A 3 -13.75 -9.54 -5.53
N TRP A 4 -14.60 -9.10 -6.45
CA TRP A 4 -15.79 -8.31 -6.17
C TRP A 4 -16.77 -8.95 -5.19
N GLN A 5 -16.86 -10.28 -5.13
CA GLN A 5 -17.76 -10.97 -4.20
C GLN A 5 -17.29 -10.90 -2.75
N PHE A 6 -15.96 -10.75 -2.54
CA PHE A 6 -15.38 -10.68 -1.21
C PHE A 6 -15.18 -9.26 -0.71
N TYR A 7 -14.84 -8.33 -1.60
CA TYR A 7 -14.48 -6.96 -1.22
C TYR A 7 -15.63 -5.95 -1.40
N GLY A 8 -16.78 -6.40 -1.79
CA GLY A 8 -18.02 -5.63 -1.87
C GLY A 8 -18.57 -5.54 -3.29
N SER A 9 -19.84 -5.88 -3.40
CA SER A 9 -20.65 -5.68 -4.61
C SER A 9 -20.88 -4.18 -4.89
N GLU A 10 -20.45 -3.30 -3.99
CA GLU A 10 -20.59 -1.86 -4.09
C GLU A 10 -19.22 -1.22 -3.86
N GLY A 11 -18.70 -0.50 -4.82
CA GLY A 11 -17.44 0.20 -4.68
C GLY A 11 -16.73 0.45 -6.00
N VAL A 12 -15.49 0.86 -5.86
CA VAL A 12 -14.60 1.21 -6.98
C VAL A 12 -13.25 0.55 -6.76
N ALA A 13 -12.71 -0.07 -7.81
CA ALA A 13 -11.32 -0.51 -7.86
C ALA A 13 -10.49 0.53 -8.60
N ILE A 14 -9.34 0.87 -8.06
CA ILE A 14 -8.38 1.79 -8.69
C ILE A 14 -7.20 0.95 -9.18
N GLY A 15 -7.00 0.94 -10.51
CA GLY A 15 -5.84 0.38 -11.14
C GLY A 15 -4.72 1.42 -11.21
N PHE A 16 -3.51 1.01 -10.90
CA PHE A 16 -2.33 1.85 -11.09
C PHE A 16 -1.60 1.43 -12.37
N GLU A 17 -1.04 2.41 -13.07
CA GLU A 17 -0.18 2.15 -14.21
C GLU A 17 0.94 1.21 -13.80
N ASN A 18 1.19 0.24 -14.66
CA ASN A 18 2.12 -0.83 -14.35
C ASN A 18 3.54 -0.27 -14.27
N ALA A 19 3.95 0.18 -13.10
CA ALA A 19 5.35 0.41 -12.75
C ALA A 19 6.17 -0.90 -12.78
N THR A 20 5.58 -1.99 -13.31
CA THR A 20 6.08 -3.36 -13.20
C THR A 20 7.30 -3.67 -14.05
N ASN A 21 7.74 -2.79 -14.91
CA ASN A 21 9.05 -2.96 -15.57
C ASN A 21 10.21 -2.35 -14.78
N THR A 22 9.90 -1.53 -13.80
CA THR A 22 10.85 -1.02 -12.83
C THR A 22 10.17 -1.13 -11.48
N PHE A 23 10.68 -1.99 -10.61
CA PHE A 23 10.27 -2.06 -9.20
C PHE A 23 10.77 -0.80 -8.47
N ASP A 24 10.45 0.35 -9.01
CA ASP A 24 10.85 1.61 -8.41
C ASP A 24 10.02 1.82 -7.15
N ALA A 25 10.70 2.22 -6.09
CA ALA A 25 10.04 2.62 -4.87
C ALA A 25 9.10 3.78 -5.18
N ILE A 26 7.88 3.70 -4.65
CA ILE A 26 7.01 4.88 -4.63
C ILE A 26 7.45 5.71 -3.43
N THR A 27 7.82 6.95 -3.70
CA THR A 27 8.20 7.89 -2.65
C THR A 27 6.94 8.52 -2.07
N PHE A 28 6.84 8.46 -0.77
CA PHE A 28 5.75 9.06 0.00
C PHE A 28 6.30 9.99 1.06
N MET A 29 5.46 10.91 1.50
CA MET A 29 5.64 11.68 2.73
C MET A 29 4.34 11.63 3.53
N ASN A 30 4.44 11.72 4.85
CA ASN A 30 3.26 11.91 5.67
C ASN A 30 2.61 13.25 5.31
N GLU A 31 1.28 13.26 5.08
CA GLU A 31 0.58 14.46 4.60
C GLU A 31 0.67 15.62 5.58
N ASP A 32 0.57 15.34 6.89
CA ASP A 32 0.66 16.37 7.93
C ASP A 32 2.06 16.99 7.98
N GLN A 33 3.12 16.19 7.79
CA GLN A 33 4.50 16.66 7.69
C GLN A 33 4.70 17.54 6.46
N TYR A 34 4.17 17.11 5.32
CA TYR A 34 4.24 17.88 4.09
C TYR A 34 3.56 19.26 4.24
N GLU A 35 2.40 19.32 4.91
CA GLU A 35 1.71 20.57 5.17
C GLU A 35 2.47 21.49 6.15
N GLU A 36 3.20 20.93 7.13
CA GLU A 36 4.07 21.68 8.03
C GLU A 36 5.28 22.26 7.27
N GLU A 37 5.96 21.43 6.48
CA GLU A 37 7.15 21.85 5.72
C GLU A 37 6.83 22.92 4.67
N ILE A 38 5.67 22.83 3.97
CA ILE A 38 5.23 23.86 3.02
C ILE A 38 5.02 25.22 3.69
N LYS A 39 4.59 25.26 4.95
CA LYS A 39 4.40 26.53 5.66
C LYS A 39 5.70 27.23 5.99
N GLU A 40 6.77 26.47 6.16
CA GLU A 40 8.09 26.96 6.56
C GLU A 40 9.04 27.19 5.38
N THR A 41 8.86 26.43 4.28
CA THR A 41 9.77 26.41 3.14
C THR A 41 8.99 26.54 1.83
N LYS A 42 9.55 27.23 0.84
CA LYS A 42 8.95 27.22 -0.50
C LYS A 42 9.03 25.81 -1.08
N PRO A 43 7.97 25.32 -1.78
CA PRO A 43 7.93 23.98 -2.35
C PRO A 43 9.12 23.67 -3.28
N GLU A 44 9.75 24.69 -3.84
CA GLU A 44 10.90 24.59 -4.75
C GLU A 44 12.24 24.34 -4.01
N GLU A 45 12.27 24.66 -2.72
CA GLU A 45 13.43 24.53 -1.84
C GLU A 45 13.28 23.37 -0.85
N MET A 46 12.17 22.61 -0.94
CA MET A 46 11.84 21.54 -0.02
C MET A 46 12.71 20.31 -0.33
N TYR A 47 13.58 19.98 0.59
CA TYR A 47 14.29 18.69 0.64
C TYR A 47 13.68 17.87 1.76
N PRO A 48 12.80 16.91 1.47
CA PRO A 48 12.18 16.13 2.54
C PRO A 48 13.24 15.30 3.24
N HIS A 49 13.44 15.60 4.51
CA HIS A 49 14.36 14.85 5.37
C HIS A 49 13.81 13.45 5.72
N ASP A 50 12.49 13.22 5.55
CA ASP A 50 11.79 12.01 5.95
C ASP A 50 10.97 11.39 4.80
N GLU A 51 11.56 11.31 3.61
CA GLU A 51 10.92 10.58 2.51
C GLU A 51 10.83 9.08 2.84
N ILE A 52 9.65 8.52 2.61
CA ILE A 52 9.37 7.11 2.80
C ILE A 52 9.38 6.45 1.43
N ARG A 53 10.31 5.54 1.21
CA ARG A 53 10.35 4.74 -0.02
C ARG A 53 9.73 3.39 0.24
N LEU A 54 8.61 3.11 -0.39
CA LEU A 54 7.93 1.84 -0.29
C LEU A 54 8.12 1.03 -1.57
N PHE A 55 8.63 -0.18 -1.39
CA PHE A 55 8.79 -1.13 -2.48
C PHE A 55 7.59 -2.07 -2.52
N PRO A 56 7.06 -2.39 -3.72
CA PRO A 56 6.04 -3.41 -3.86
C PRO A 56 6.64 -4.80 -3.59
N ASN A 57 6.05 -5.53 -2.66
CA ASN A 57 6.44 -6.88 -2.33
C ASN A 57 5.37 -7.86 -2.79
N LYS A 58 5.77 -8.92 -3.50
CA LYS A 58 4.86 -9.99 -3.89
C LYS A 58 4.49 -10.84 -2.69
N VAL A 59 3.20 -11.13 -2.55
CA VAL A 59 2.71 -12.06 -1.53
C VAL A 59 3.17 -13.48 -1.84
N ILE A 60 3.57 -14.20 -0.80
CA ILE A 60 4.08 -15.57 -0.86
C ILE A 60 2.93 -16.53 -0.51
N TYR A 61 2.51 -17.31 -1.50
CA TYR A 61 1.42 -18.27 -1.35
C TYR A 61 1.91 -19.71 -1.15
N ASP A 62 3.06 -20.07 -1.75
CA ASP A 62 3.65 -21.40 -1.72
C ASP A 62 4.15 -21.76 -0.32
N ASP A 63 3.61 -22.84 0.26
CA ASP A 63 3.90 -23.23 1.65
C ASP A 63 5.33 -23.77 1.82
N ASN A 64 5.94 -24.33 0.77
CA ASN A 64 7.32 -24.76 0.83
C ASN A 64 8.26 -23.55 0.87
N LYS A 65 8.01 -22.54 0.04
CA LYS A 65 8.76 -21.27 0.08
C LYS A 65 8.62 -20.55 1.41
N LYS A 66 7.43 -20.56 2.02
CA LYS A 66 7.22 -19.97 3.36
C LYS A 66 8.09 -20.69 4.40
N ARG A 67 8.12 -22.02 4.36
CA ARG A 67 8.92 -22.84 5.28
C ARG A 67 10.41 -22.61 5.08
N GLU A 68 10.87 -22.69 3.83
CA GLU A 68 12.28 -22.46 3.46
C GLU A 68 12.75 -21.08 3.94
N LEU A 69 11.95 -20.05 3.73
CA LEU A 69 12.26 -18.69 4.16
C LEU A 69 12.35 -18.57 5.67
N PHE A 70 11.39 -19.18 6.38
CA PHE A 70 11.38 -19.21 7.85
C PHE A 70 12.63 -19.91 8.41
N GLU A 71 12.94 -21.10 7.90
CA GLU A 71 14.13 -21.86 8.28
C GLU A 71 15.42 -21.07 7.99
N THR A 72 15.50 -20.42 6.81
CA THR A 72 16.66 -19.61 6.43
C THR A 72 16.86 -18.44 7.40
N ILE A 73 15.82 -17.73 7.79
CA ILE A 73 15.92 -16.61 8.73
C ILE A 73 16.41 -17.09 10.10
N LEU A 74 15.88 -18.22 10.58
CA LEU A 74 16.31 -18.80 11.85
C LEU A 74 17.76 -19.25 11.81
N ASP A 75 18.17 -19.94 10.74
CA ASP A 75 19.54 -20.43 10.56
C ASP A 75 20.55 -19.27 10.51
N ILE A 76 20.21 -18.18 9.81
CA ILE A 76 21.05 -16.97 9.80
C ILE A 76 21.17 -16.41 11.22
N GLY A 77 20.09 -16.30 11.96
CA GLY A 77 20.08 -15.81 13.33
C GLY A 77 20.93 -16.68 14.27
N ILE A 78 20.74 -18.00 14.23
CA ILE A 78 21.50 -18.97 15.04
C ILE A 78 22.99 -18.90 14.72
N ASN A 79 23.34 -18.90 13.44
CA ASN A 79 24.72 -18.78 13.01
C ASN A 79 25.37 -17.46 13.44
N PHE A 80 24.62 -16.37 13.43
CA PHE A 80 25.12 -15.08 13.87
C PHE A 80 25.36 -15.06 15.39
N ILE A 81 24.42 -15.55 16.20
CA ILE A 81 24.58 -15.67 17.66
C ILE A 81 25.78 -16.54 18.01
N ASN A 82 25.93 -17.67 17.35
CA ASN A 82 27.06 -18.58 17.59
C ASN A 82 28.44 -17.96 17.25
N ARG A 83 28.45 -17.01 16.31
CA ARG A 83 29.68 -16.32 15.88
C ARG A 83 30.01 -15.08 16.71
N TYR A 84 28.95 -14.39 17.22
CA TYR A 84 29.04 -13.10 17.89
C TYR A 84 28.17 -13.09 19.16
N SER A 85 28.61 -13.79 20.20
CA SER A 85 27.84 -13.97 21.45
C SER A 85 27.42 -12.66 22.12
N ASP A 86 28.24 -11.61 21.98
CA ASP A 86 27.98 -10.31 22.63
C ASP A 86 26.90 -9.48 21.94
N THR A 87 26.36 -9.95 20.80
CA THR A 87 25.34 -9.25 20.00
C THR A 87 23.99 -9.98 19.97
N THR A 88 23.76 -10.87 20.95
CA THR A 88 22.59 -11.75 20.97
C THR A 88 21.26 -10.97 20.91
N ASP A 89 21.12 -9.92 21.73
CA ASP A 89 19.88 -9.12 21.77
C ASP A 89 19.60 -8.43 20.43
N MET A 90 20.64 -7.86 19.82
CA MET A 90 20.54 -7.20 18.51
C MET A 90 20.20 -8.20 17.40
N CYS A 91 20.70 -9.43 17.49
CA CYS A 91 20.36 -10.50 16.57
C CYS A 91 18.92 -10.96 16.74
N ILE A 92 18.43 -11.11 17.96
CA ILE A 92 17.04 -11.48 18.25
C ILE A 92 16.09 -10.41 17.69
N GLU A 93 16.41 -9.13 17.87
CA GLU A 93 15.64 -8.03 17.32
C GLU A 93 15.60 -8.09 15.79
N GLY A 94 16.76 -8.22 15.12
CA GLY A 94 16.83 -8.33 13.67
C GLY A 94 16.10 -9.55 13.09
N VAL A 95 16.19 -10.71 13.74
CA VAL A 95 15.43 -11.92 13.36
C VAL A 95 13.92 -11.68 13.53
N SER A 96 13.52 -11.06 14.63
CA SER A 96 12.12 -10.74 14.89
C SER A 96 11.54 -9.79 13.84
N ASP A 97 12.27 -8.75 13.48
CA ASP A 97 11.88 -7.80 12.45
C ASP A 97 11.77 -8.48 11.07
N ALA A 98 12.73 -9.32 10.72
CA ALA A 98 12.68 -10.10 9.49
C ALA A 98 11.45 -11.03 9.44
N LEU A 99 11.18 -11.76 10.53
CA LEU A 99 10.02 -12.63 10.62
C LEU A 99 8.71 -11.83 10.50
N PHE A 100 8.61 -10.71 11.18
CA PHE A 100 7.45 -9.80 11.09
C PHE A 100 7.21 -9.34 9.66
N HIS A 101 8.27 -8.92 8.96
CA HIS A 101 8.19 -8.50 7.57
C HIS A 101 7.65 -9.61 6.67
N TYR A 102 8.23 -10.80 6.77
CA TYR A 102 7.86 -11.92 5.91
C TYR A 102 6.51 -12.53 6.26
N PHE A 103 6.12 -12.60 7.53
CA PHE A 103 4.77 -13.02 7.91
C PHE A 103 3.70 -12.12 7.32
N ALA A 104 3.95 -10.82 7.28
CA ALA A 104 3.05 -9.88 6.64
C ALA A 104 2.93 -10.09 5.11
N LEU A 105 3.89 -10.79 4.48
CA LEU A 105 3.86 -11.17 3.06
C LEU A 105 3.26 -12.56 2.81
N MET A 106 3.06 -13.37 3.84
CA MET A 106 2.50 -14.71 3.67
C MET A 106 0.98 -14.67 3.62
N LYS A 107 0.40 -15.48 2.75
CA LYS A 107 -1.04 -15.67 2.62
C LYS A 107 -1.32 -17.12 2.25
N ASP A 108 -2.49 -17.63 2.64
CA ASP A 108 -2.91 -18.99 2.32
C ASP A 108 -2.92 -19.22 0.79
N SER A 109 -2.46 -20.40 0.36
CA SER A 109 -2.34 -20.77 -1.05
C SER A 109 -3.67 -20.74 -1.83
N HIS A 110 -4.80 -20.90 -1.16
CA HIS A 110 -6.13 -20.76 -1.77
C HIS A 110 -6.40 -19.36 -2.34
N PHE A 111 -5.66 -18.34 -1.88
CA PHE A 111 -5.77 -16.97 -2.36
C PHE A 111 -4.74 -16.60 -3.43
N GLU A 112 -3.95 -17.55 -3.96
CA GLU A 112 -2.90 -17.30 -4.94
C GLU A 112 -3.42 -16.56 -6.19
N HIS A 113 -4.68 -16.80 -6.56
CA HIS A 113 -5.32 -16.14 -7.70
C HIS A 113 -5.47 -14.61 -7.54
N GLU A 114 -5.25 -14.06 -6.35
CA GLU A 114 -5.29 -12.62 -6.12
C GLU A 114 -4.03 -11.91 -6.62
N HIS A 115 -2.90 -12.63 -6.76
CA HIS A 115 -1.61 -12.07 -7.20
C HIS A 115 -1.26 -10.76 -6.49
N GLU A 116 -1.48 -10.73 -5.18
CA GLU A 116 -1.41 -9.50 -4.38
C GLU A 116 0.01 -8.94 -4.29
N LEU A 117 0.10 -7.61 -4.35
CA LEU A 117 1.31 -6.85 -4.02
C LEU A 117 1.04 -6.06 -2.74
N ARG A 118 1.99 -6.05 -1.81
CA ARG A 118 1.92 -5.30 -0.57
C ARG A 118 3.04 -4.29 -0.44
N PHE A 119 2.68 -3.11 0.04
CA PHE A 119 3.61 -2.10 0.51
C PHE A 119 3.60 -2.11 2.03
N PHE A 120 4.79 -2.06 2.65
CA PHE A 120 4.92 -2.04 4.09
C PHE A 120 5.59 -0.77 4.55
N TYR A 121 5.05 -0.22 5.60
CA TYR A 121 5.66 0.86 6.35
C TYR A 121 5.55 0.58 7.83
N TYR A 122 6.70 0.57 8.51
CA TYR A 122 6.76 0.38 9.95
C TYR A 122 6.58 1.73 10.62
N LEU A 123 5.51 1.85 11.39
CA LEU A 123 5.19 3.06 12.10
C LEU A 123 5.51 2.87 13.59
N ASN A 124 6.32 3.76 14.15
CA ASN A 124 6.50 3.79 15.59
C ASN A 124 5.15 4.15 16.27
N LYS A 125 4.75 3.39 17.28
CA LYS A 125 3.51 3.61 18.04
C LYS A 125 3.41 5.00 18.67
N ASP A 126 4.55 5.64 18.92
CA ASP A 126 4.64 6.99 19.49
C ASP A 126 4.54 8.11 18.43
N ASN A 127 4.30 7.73 17.16
CA ASN A 127 4.17 8.69 16.08
C ASN A 127 2.89 9.53 16.26
N LYS A 128 3.06 10.83 16.45
CA LYS A 128 1.97 11.79 16.70
C LYS A 128 1.04 12.00 15.47
N ARG A 129 1.46 11.51 14.30
CA ARG A 129 0.72 11.65 13.03
C ARG A 129 -0.22 10.48 12.76
N ILE A 130 -0.51 9.66 13.76
CA ILE A 130 -1.49 8.59 13.68
C ILE A 130 -2.89 9.19 13.83
N HIS A 131 -3.71 9.00 12.84
CA HIS A 131 -5.13 9.32 12.86
C HIS A 131 -5.96 8.08 13.18
N PHE A 132 -7.22 8.27 13.55
CA PHE A 132 -8.14 7.17 13.80
C PHE A 132 -9.43 7.33 12.98
N ARG A 133 -9.91 6.24 12.41
CA ARG A 133 -11.22 6.19 11.77
C ARG A 133 -12.06 5.05 12.33
N LYS A 134 -13.37 5.27 12.40
CA LYS A 134 -14.31 4.22 12.80
C LYS A 134 -14.68 3.37 11.58
N ARG A 135 -14.56 2.05 11.69
CA ARG A 135 -15.04 1.09 10.70
C ARG A 135 -15.64 -0.10 11.44
N ASN A 136 -16.90 -0.42 11.17
CA ASN A 136 -17.64 -1.55 11.78
C ASN A 136 -17.57 -1.55 13.32
N GLY A 137 -17.67 -0.37 13.95
CA GLY A 137 -17.60 -0.25 15.41
C GLY A 137 -16.20 -0.26 16.02
N ILE A 138 -15.16 -0.49 15.23
CA ILE A 138 -13.75 -0.53 15.67
C ILE A 138 -13.04 0.76 15.26
N LEU A 139 -12.18 1.28 16.15
CA LEU A 139 -11.27 2.36 15.82
C LEU A 139 -10.01 1.78 15.17
N LEU A 140 -9.79 2.15 13.92
CA LEU A 140 -8.63 1.74 13.15
C LEU A 140 -7.64 2.89 13.05
N PRO A 141 -6.36 2.70 13.46
CA PRO A 141 -5.32 3.66 13.22
C PRO A 141 -4.97 3.71 11.73
N TYR A 142 -4.62 4.89 11.23
CA TYR A 142 -4.10 5.08 9.88
C TYR A 142 -3.21 6.31 9.82
N ILE A 143 -2.39 6.39 8.79
CA ILE A 143 -1.64 7.59 8.41
C ILE A 143 -2.12 8.06 7.05
N LYS A 144 -2.01 9.35 6.83
CA LYS A 144 -2.20 9.94 5.49
C LYS A 144 -0.86 10.06 4.83
N MET A 145 -0.77 9.64 3.59
CA MET A 145 0.47 9.68 2.83
C MET A 145 0.26 10.40 1.52
N LYS A 146 1.18 11.28 1.17
CA LYS A 146 1.21 11.99 -0.10
C LYS A 146 2.26 11.35 -1.00
N ILE A 147 1.89 11.05 -2.23
CA ILE A 147 2.83 10.54 -3.23
C ILE A 147 3.65 11.72 -3.76
N LEU A 148 4.96 11.57 -3.77
CA LEU A 148 5.91 12.56 -4.26
C LEU A 148 6.49 12.13 -5.61
N ASP A 149 6.81 13.10 -6.46
CA ASP A 149 7.60 12.89 -7.66
C ASP A 149 9.10 12.75 -7.33
N VAL A 150 9.93 12.51 -8.37
CA VAL A 150 11.40 12.39 -8.22
C VAL A 150 12.09 13.64 -7.68
N ASN A 151 11.39 14.80 -7.69
CA ASN A 151 11.87 16.05 -7.14
C ASN A 151 11.28 16.34 -5.76
N CYS A 152 10.72 15.33 -5.12
CA CYS A 152 10.06 15.42 -3.83
C CYS A 152 8.87 16.40 -3.79
N ARG A 153 8.25 16.66 -4.95
CA ARG A 153 7.04 17.47 -5.06
C ARG A 153 5.81 16.56 -5.05
N PRO A 154 4.65 17.05 -4.59
CA PRO A 154 3.42 16.28 -4.72
C PRO A 154 3.22 15.87 -6.16
N HIS A 155 2.97 14.59 -6.38
CA HIS A 155 2.72 14.09 -7.72
C HIS A 155 1.47 14.76 -8.27
N LYS A 156 1.62 15.55 -9.34
CA LYS A 156 0.50 16.26 -9.96
C LYS A 156 -0.43 15.32 -10.71
N ILE A 157 0.09 14.18 -11.12
CA ILE A 157 -0.62 13.17 -11.91
C ILE A 157 -0.48 11.85 -11.16
N PHE A 158 -1.58 11.36 -10.60
CA PHE A 158 -1.62 10.02 -10.03
C PHE A 158 -1.44 8.99 -11.16
N PRO A 159 -0.55 8.00 -11.00
CA PRO A 159 -0.33 6.96 -12.02
C PRO A 159 -1.49 5.94 -12.03
N VAL A 160 -2.72 6.43 -12.17
CA VAL A 160 -3.91 5.61 -12.25
C VAL A 160 -4.13 5.20 -13.70
N SER A 161 -4.22 3.89 -13.94
CA SER A 161 -4.54 3.34 -15.27
C SER A 161 -6.03 3.29 -15.50
N ASP A 162 -6.77 2.85 -14.49
CA ASP A 162 -8.20 2.58 -14.57
C ASP A 162 -8.91 2.89 -13.26
N ILE A 163 -10.17 3.25 -13.36
CA ILE A 163 -11.11 3.33 -12.23
C ILE A 163 -12.32 2.49 -12.61
N ILE A 164 -12.46 1.32 -12.00
CA ILE A 164 -13.49 0.35 -12.36
C ILE A 164 -14.58 0.35 -11.30
N VAL A 165 -15.79 0.71 -11.70
CA VAL A 165 -16.96 0.63 -10.83
C VAL A 165 -17.44 -0.82 -10.74
N ALA A 166 -17.74 -1.27 -9.53
CA ALA A 166 -18.22 -2.63 -9.24
C ALA A 166 -19.46 -3.00 -10.08
N PRO A 167 -19.64 -4.29 -10.37
CA PRO A 167 -20.86 -4.75 -11.04
C PRO A 167 -22.09 -4.53 -10.14
N GLY A 168 -23.17 -4.02 -10.69
CA GLY A 168 -24.40 -3.76 -9.94
C GLY A 168 -25.46 -3.08 -10.80
N ASN A 169 -26.69 -3.08 -10.32
CA ASN A 169 -27.83 -2.48 -11.05
C ASN A 169 -27.71 -0.95 -11.21
N ARG A 170 -26.89 -0.30 -10.40
CA ARG A 170 -26.68 1.15 -10.40
C ARG A 170 -25.28 1.58 -10.86
N LYS A 171 -24.53 0.66 -11.50
CA LYS A 171 -23.13 0.90 -11.85
C LYS A 171 -22.91 2.15 -12.69
N GLU A 172 -23.80 2.46 -13.62
CA GLU A 172 -23.70 3.68 -14.47
C GLU A 172 -23.87 4.95 -13.61
N TYR A 173 -24.87 4.96 -12.71
CA TYR A 173 -25.08 6.07 -11.79
C TYR A 173 -23.86 6.30 -10.86
N VAL A 174 -23.27 5.21 -10.37
CA VAL A 174 -22.04 5.28 -9.55
C VAL A 174 -20.88 5.81 -10.39
N ALA A 175 -20.74 5.37 -11.64
CA ALA A 175 -19.69 5.87 -12.54
C ALA A 175 -19.81 7.38 -12.78
N ASP A 176 -21.01 7.87 -13.01
CA ASP A 176 -21.27 9.31 -13.18
C ASP A 176 -20.97 10.10 -11.90
N SER A 177 -21.31 9.54 -10.74
CA SER A 177 -20.98 10.14 -9.45
C SER A 177 -19.46 10.21 -9.20
N VAL A 178 -18.72 9.16 -9.60
CA VAL A 178 -17.26 9.14 -9.52
C VAL A 178 -16.65 10.18 -10.45
N LYS A 179 -17.12 10.29 -11.69
CA LYS A 179 -16.66 11.31 -12.65
C LYS A 179 -16.87 12.73 -12.11
N TYR A 180 -18.06 12.98 -11.55
CA TYR A 180 -18.36 14.26 -10.95
C TYR A 180 -17.46 14.56 -9.74
N PHE A 181 -17.20 13.56 -8.89
CA PHE A 181 -16.28 13.69 -7.77
C PHE A 181 -14.88 14.06 -8.25
N LEU A 182 -14.35 13.35 -9.28
CA LEU A 182 -13.03 13.62 -9.85
C LEU A 182 -12.93 15.06 -10.40
N GLU A 183 -13.94 15.50 -11.13
CA GLU A 183 -14.02 16.87 -11.64
C GLU A 183 -13.95 17.91 -10.52
N LYS A 184 -14.77 17.73 -9.48
CA LYS A 184 -14.82 18.69 -8.35
C LYS A 184 -13.58 18.62 -7.45
N SER A 185 -12.82 17.55 -7.53
CA SER A 185 -11.59 17.36 -6.77
C SER A 185 -10.31 17.73 -7.54
N GLY A 186 -10.43 18.22 -8.79
CA GLY A 186 -9.30 18.64 -9.62
C GLY A 186 -8.55 17.46 -10.28
N TYR A 187 -9.21 16.32 -10.43
CA TYR A 187 -8.68 15.13 -11.09
C TYR A 187 -9.31 14.87 -12.45
N ASP A 188 -9.60 15.95 -13.21
CA ASP A 188 -10.30 15.89 -14.51
C ASP A 188 -9.65 14.93 -15.49
N TYR A 189 -8.33 14.80 -15.46
CA TYR A 189 -7.55 13.88 -16.30
C TYR A 189 -7.83 12.39 -16.05
N LEU A 190 -8.53 12.04 -14.97
CA LEU A 190 -8.94 10.67 -14.66
C LEU A 190 -10.36 10.32 -15.11
N ILE A 191 -11.15 11.28 -15.58
CA ILE A 191 -12.56 11.07 -15.94
C ILE A 191 -12.69 10.00 -17.02
N ASP A 192 -11.85 10.06 -18.04
CA ASP A 192 -11.86 9.11 -19.16
C ASP A 192 -11.36 7.70 -18.77
N LYS A 193 -10.76 7.56 -17.59
CA LYS A 193 -10.31 6.27 -17.04
C LYS A 193 -11.40 5.55 -16.24
N VAL A 194 -12.54 6.22 -16.00
CA VAL A 194 -13.68 5.64 -15.27
C VAL A 194 -14.49 4.75 -16.21
N ARG A 195 -14.60 3.48 -15.85
CA ARG A 195 -15.41 2.49 -16.58
C ARG A 195 -16.20 1.62 -15.62
N THR A 196 -17.26 1.01 -16.10
CA THR A 196 -18.04 0.02 -15.35
C THR A 196 -17.49 -1.38 -15.56
N SER A 197 -17.63 -2.24 -14.55
CA SER A 197 -17.27 -3.65 -14.67
C SER A 197 -18.14 -4.37 -15.71
N GLU A 198 -17.51 -5.19 -16.56
CA GLU A 198 -18.18 -6.07 -17.52
C GLU A 198 -18.65 -7.39 -16.87
N ILE A 199 -18.25 -7.64 -15.63
CA ILE A 199 -18.64 -8.85 -14.91
C ILE A 199 -20.14 -8.82 -14.67
N PRO A 200 -20.89 -9.90 -15.02
CA PRO A 200 -22.32 -9.95 -14.80
C PRO A 200 -22.62 -9.92 -13.30
N TYR A 201 -23.51 -9.03 -12.91
CA TYR A 201 -24.03 -8.98 -11.56
C TYR A 201 -25.04 -10.13 -11.36
N ARG A 202 -24.77 -10.99 -10.41
CA ARG A 202 -25.71 -12.02 -9.97
C ARG A 202 -26.25 -11.62 -8.59
N ASN A 203 -27.55 -11.41 -8.53
CA ASN A 203 -28.27 -11.24 -7.26
C ASN A 203 -28.18 -12.50 -6.42
#